data_c1ca41e4cc54021f8432bf3cdbe9cd9e
#
_entry.id   c1ca41e4cc54021f8432bf3cdbe9cd9e
#
_cell.length_a   1.000
_cell.length_b   1.000
_cell.length_c   1.000
_cell.angle_alpha   90.00
_cell.angle_beta   90.00
_cell.angle_gamma   90.00
#
_symmetry.space_group_name_H-M   'P 1'
#
loop_
_entity.id
_entity.type
_entity.pdbx_description
1 polymer ?
#
loop_
_entity_poly.entity_id
_entity_poly.type
_entity_poly.pdbx_seq_one_letter_code
_entity_poly.pdbx_strand_id
1 'polypeptide(L)'
;VTGGNGNDNGAIIPYTFYSRDNLLYTGRDSVRNGEFEFTFKMPRELNYSNESGLFNLYACDDRGREAQGMNDHFIVGGMDNEVEEDVDGPQIQYMYLNSSDFEDGDKVNETPLFIARVEDPSGINISGIGLGHDMTVCIDDDPKQEYVVNSYFTPVAGEFGSGDVYYELPTLSDGKHSLLFTVWDTEGNSSSQSMWFTVKNGLKPQIYSLYPEKSPVSDVARFYLRHDRPDMLMTIKFSIFDWSGREIWSVEQTAMSDMWLSLPIEWNLTDKAGRRVQNGIYLYRAIISVNGSSEATKTQKIMVAPQ
;
A
#
# COMPACT_ATOMS: atom_id res chain seq x y z
N VAL A 1 18.18 22.36 6.44
CA VAL A 1 17.84 22.51 5.02
C VAL A 1 17.76 24.00 4.66
N THR A 2 18.29 24.39 3.52
CA THR A 2 18.26 25.78 3.06
C THR A 2 17.35 25.90 1.85
N GLY A 3 16.28 26.64 1.98
CA GLY A 3 15.37 27.00 0.91
C GLY A 3 15.63 28.42 0.40
N GLY A 4 15.03 28.79 -0.70
CA GLY A 4 15.08 30.14 -1.24
C GLY A 4 13.72 30.60 -1.74
N ASN A 5 13.42 31.88 -1.52
CA ASN A 5 12.25 32.54 -2.06
C ASN A 5 12.69 33.63 -3.05
N GLY A 6 12.16 33.60 -4.27
CA GLY A 6 12.40 34.63 -5.28
C GLY A 6 11.54 35.87 -4.96
N ASN A 7 12.17 37.06 -4.92
CA ASN A 7 11.45 38.30 -4.89
C ASN A 7 11.28 38.85 -6.32
N ASP A 8 10.52 39.93 -6.47
CA ASP A 8 10.22 40.55 -7.79
C ASP A 8 11.48 41.01 -8.58
N ASN A 9 12.65 41.09 -7.92
CA ASN A 9 13.93 41.43 -8.54
C ASN A 9 14.78 40.20 -8.93
N GLY A 10 14.22 38.96 -8.81
CA GLY A 10 14.93 37.75 -9.13
C GLY A 10 16.03 37.33 -8.14
N ALA A 11 16.19 38.03 -7.05
CA ALA A 11 17.15 37.66 -6.00
C ALA A 11 16.57 36.52 -5.16
N ILE A 12 17.31 35.42 -5.01
CA ILE A 12 16.95 34.31 -4.11
C ILE A 12 17.44 34.71 -2.70
N ILE A 13 16.49 34.88 -1.79
CA ILE A 13 16.81 35.10 -0.36
C ILE A 13 16.83 33.72 0.29
N PRO A 14 18.00 33.19 0.67
CA PRO A 14 18.08 31.92 1.36
C PRO A 14 17.48 32.06 2.77
N TYR A 15 16.66 31.07 3.16
CA TYR A 15 16.24 30.92 4.55
C TYR A 15 16.60 29.51 5.04
N THR A 16 16.90 29.42 6.33
CA THR A 16 17.25 28.15 6.97
C THR A 16 16.06 27.67 7.79
N PHE A 17 15.72 26.42 7.63
CA PHE A 17 14.73 25.72 8.45
C PHE A 17 15.26 24.37 8.87
N TYR A 18 14.74 23.88 9.98
CA TYR A 18 15.05 22.54 10.47
C TYR A 18 13.97 21.58 10.00
N SER A 19 14.38 20.42 9.50
CA SER A 19 13.50 19.31 9.18
C SER A 19 13.84 18.11 10.07
N ARG A 20 12.84 17.26 10.32
CA ARG A 20 13.01 16.00 11.01
C ARG A 20 12.87 14.90 9.96
N ASP A 21 14.01 14.44 9.46
CA ASP A 21 14.06 13.56 8.29
C ASP A 21 14.17 12.07 8.68
N ASN A 22 14.43 11.76 9.95
CA ASN A 22 14.61 10.40 10.42
C ASN A 22 13.30 9.89 11.04
N LEU A 23 12.60 9.02 10.32
CA LEU A 23 11.44 8.29 10.82
C LEU A 23 11.92 7.08 11.62
N LEU A 24 11.78 7.10 12.94
CA LEU A 24 12.24 6.02 13.82
C LEU A 24 11.20 4.89 13.95
N TYR A 25 9.94 5.24 13.89
CA TYR A 25 8.83 4.31 14.04
C TYR A 25 7.60 4.79 13.29
N THR A 26 6.88 3.87 12.69
CA THR A 26 5.50 4.04 12.25
C THR A 26 4.69 2.85 12.70
N GLY A 27 3.46 3.09 13.14
CA GLY A 27 2.57 2.04 13.62
C GLY A 27 1.10 2.41 13.43
N ARG A 28 0.24 1.40 13.54
CA ARG A 28 -1.22 1.56 13.45
C ARG A 28 -1.85 0.73 14.56
N ASP A 29 -2.80 1.35 15.26
CA ASP A 29 -3.57 0.65 16.29
C ASP A 29 -4.98 1.23 16.38
N SER A 30 -5.82 0.58 17.16
CA SER A 30 -7.22 0.95 17.38
C SER A 30 -7.36 1.84 18.61
N VAL A 31 -8.10 2.95 18.46
CA VAL A 31 -8.54 3.75 19.62
C VAL A 31 -9.79 3.11 20.22
N ARG A 32 -9.75 2.79 21.51
CA ARG A 32 -10.87 2.18 22.27
C ARG A 32 -11.21 3.06 23.46
N ASN A 33 -12.46 3.51 23.57
CA ASN A 33 -12.93 4.41 24.63
C ASN A 33 -12.13 5.71 24.78
N GLY A 34 -11.51 6.20 23.67
CA GLY A 34 -10.69 7.40 23.70
C GLY A 34 -9.23 7.17 24.10
N GLU A 35 -8.84 5.94 24.33
CA GLU A 35 -7.47 5.55 24.72
C GLU A 35 -6.83 4.68 23.65
N PHE A 36 -5.51 4.80 23.52
CA PHE A 36 -4.66 3.94 22.70
C PHE A 36 -3.32 3.73 23.40
N GLU A 37 -2.68 2.63 23.13
CA GLU A 37 -1.35 2.28 23.64
C GLU A 37 -0.53 1.70 22.50
N PHE A 38 0.73 2.06 22.42
CA PHE A 38 1.67 1.45 21.51
C PHE A 38 3.04 1.33 22.16
N THR A 39 3.76 0.28 21.80
CA THR A 39 5.13 0.02 22.23
C THR A 39 6.00 -0.14 20.99
N PHE A 40 7.22 0.36 21.03
CA PHE A 40 8.20 0.16 19.97
C PHE A 40 9.60 0.10 20.58
N LYS A 41 10.53 -0.57 19.89
CA LYS A 41 11.95 -0.55 20.23
C LYS A 41 12.64 0.59 19.50
N MET A 42 13.58 1.22 20.17
CA MET A 42 14.46 2.19 19.54
C MET A 42 15.53 1.49 18.73
N PRO A 43 15.79 1.92 17.48
CA PRO A 43 16.88 1.36 16.70
C PRO A 43 18.22 1.50 17.43
N ARG A 44 19.06 0.49 17.32
CA ARG A 44 20.41 0.47 17.92
C ARG A 44 21.30 1.57 17.36
N GLU A 45 21.18 1.85 16.07
CA GLU A 45 21.88 2.94 15.40
C GLU A 45 20.99 4.17 15.31
N LEU A 46 21.34 5.21 16.05
CA LEU A 46 20.63 6.48 16.06
C LEU A 46 21.61 7.63 15.81
N ASN A 47 21.18 8.58 15.01
CA ASN A 47 21.82 9.89 14.98
C ASN A 47 21.39 10.67 16.20
N TYR A 48 22.18 10.59 17.27
CA TYR A 48 21.88 11.29 18.52
C TYR A 48 21.85 12.82 18.30
N SER A 49 20.82 13.44 18.81
CA SER A 49 20.63 14.88 18.81
C SER A 49 20.15 15.32 20.20
N ASN A 50 20.54 16.52 20.63
CA ASN A 50 19.96 17.12 21.83
C ASN A 50 18.62 17.79 21.57
N GLU A 51 18.14 17.72 20.34
CA GLU A 51 16.84 18.26 19.93
C GLU A 51 15.71 17.32 20.33
N SER A 52 14.51 17.89 20.46
CA SER A 52 13.32 17.09 20.80
C SER A 52 12.92 16.13 19.68
N GLY A 53 12.49 14.93 20.03
CA GLY A 53 11.76 14.06 19.14
C GLY A 53 10.38 14.63 18.77
N LEU A 54 9.65 13.93 17.89
CA LEU A 54 8.29 14.30 17.50
C LEU A 54 7.43 13.05 17.35
N PHE A 55 6.34 12.97 18.09
CA PHE A 55 5.22 12.08 17.77
C PHE A 55 4.17 12.85 17.00
N ASN A 56 3.81 12.36 15.82
CA ASN A 56 2.64 12.76 15.08
C ASN A 56 1.59 11.65 15.17
N LEU A 57 0.40 12.00 15.61
CA LEU A 57 -0.71 11.08 15.80
C LEU A 57 -1.88 11.51 14.92
N TYR A 58 -2.48 10.55 14.24
CA TYR A 58 -3.68 10.75 13.45
C TYR A 58 -4.66 9.62 13.75
N ALA A 59 -5.91 9.96 13.94
CA ALA A 59 -7.00 9.00 14.15
C ALA A 59 -8.20 9.35 13.29
N CYS A 60 -8.87 8.34 12.77
CA CYS A 60 -10.15 8.50 12.07
C CYS A 60 -11.12 7.40 12.50
N ASP A 61 -12.43 7.66 12.41
CA ASP A 61 -13.46 6.67 12.64
C ASP A 61 -14.23 6.33 11.36
N ASP A 62 -15.09 5.33 11.45
CA ASP A 62 -15.95 4.84 10.37
C ASP A 62 -17.01 5.86 9.90
N ARG A 63 -17.17 6.99 10.61
CA ARG A 63 -18.06 8.11 10.28
C ARG A 63 -17.32 9.26 9.60
N GLY A 64 -16.03 9.10 9.33
CA GLY A 64 -15.19 10.13 8.71
C GLY A 64 -14.82 11.29 9.66
N ARG A 65 -14.90 11.10 10.99
CA ARG A 65 -14.36 12.07 11.94
C ARG A 65 -12.88 11.81 12.11
N GLU A 66 -12.13 12.89 12.16
CA GLU A 66 -10.66 12.85 12.22
C GLU A 66 -10.16 13.59 13.45
N ALA A 67 -9.03 13.16 13.97
CA ALA A 67 -8.30 13.81 15.04
C ALA A 67 -6.80 13.78 14.75
N GLN A 68 -6.11 14.84 15.09
CA GLN A 68 -4.67 14.93 15.01
C GLN A 68 -4.09 15.36 16.36
N GLY A 69 -2.91 14.85 16.67
CA GLY A 69 -2.16 15.22 17.84
C GLY A 69 -0.66 15.18 17.59
N MET A 70 0.09 15.93 18.35
CA MET A 70 1.55 15.89 18.32
C MET A 70 2.12 16.03 19.74
N ASN A 71 3.29 15.43 19.96
CA ASN A 71 4.09 15.63 21.17
C ASN A 71 5.56 15.74 20.78
N ASP A 72 6.18 16.83 21.16
CA ASP A 72 7.59 17.13 20.95
C ASP A 72 8.34 17.43 22.27
N HIS A 73 7.75 17.09 23.42
CA HIS A 73 8.29 17.37 24.75
C HIS A 73 9.12 16.19 25.31
N PHE A 74 9.95 15.58 24.47
CA PHE A 74 10.84 14.49 24.88
C PHE A 74 12.13 14.52 24.07
N ILE A 75 13.17 13.93 24.64
CA ILE A 75 14.47 13.74 23.98
C ILE A 75 14.74 12.25 23.92
N VAL A 76 15.25 11.80 22.78
CA VAL A 76 15.69 10.41 22.59
C VAL A 76 17.17 10.34 22.88
N GLY A 77 17.57 9.49 23.84
CA GLY A 77 18.98 9.35 24.20
C GLY A 77 19.18 8.33 25.31
N GLY A 78 20.43 8.00 25.54
CA GLY A 78 20.84 6.97 26.50
C GLY A 78 21.02 5.60 25.84
N MET A 79 21.36 4.61 26.65
CA MET A 79 21.54 3.22 26.23
C MET A 79 20.94 2.35 27.33
N ASP A 80 20.14 1.37 26.93
CA ASP A 80 19.69 0.32 27.82
C ASP A 80 20.68 -0.86 27.71
N ASN A 81 21.32 -1.20 28.82
CA ASN A 81 22.30 -2.29 28.88
C ASN A 81 21.68 -3.61 29.36
N GLU A 82 20.38 -3.63 29.61
CA GLU A 82 19.67 -4.83 30.12
C GLU A 82 18.85 -5.52 29.02
N VAL A 83 18.84 -5.00 27.80
CA VAL A 83 18.15 -5.61 26.66
C VAL A 83 18.92 -6.83 26.16
N GLU A 84 18.24 -7.96 26.00
CA GLU A 84 18.81 -9.14 25.33
C GLU A 84 19.14 -8.77 23.87
N GLU A 85 20.34 -9.14 23.43
CA GLU A 85 20.80 -8.89 22.06
C GLU A 85 20.03 -9.79 21.09
N ASP A 86 19.38 -9.20 20.10
CA ASP A 86 18.80 -9.92 18.98
C ASP A 86 19.88 -10.18 17.92
N VAL A 87 19.97 -11.40 17.45
CA VAL A 87 20.95 -11.83 16.45
C VAL A 87 20.29 -12.41 15.19
N ASP A 88 18.98 -12.52 15.21
CA ASP A 88 18.18 -13.05 14.10
C ASP A 88 17.67 -11.88 13.23
N GLY A 89 17.74 -12.02 11.92
CA GLY A 89 17.18 -11.01 11.02
C GLY A 89 15.69 -11.22 10.77
N PRO A 90 14.99 -10.21 10.20
CA PRO A 90 13.57 -10.26 9.95
C PRO A 90 13.11 -11.48 9.17
N GLN A 91 11.99 -12.04 9.53
CA GLN A 91 11.36 -13.12 8.79
C GLN A 91 10.56 -12.57 7.61
N ILE A 92 10.89 -12.97 6.39
CA ILE A 92 10.08 -12.71 5.20
C ILE A 92 9.02 -13.81 5.14
N GLN A 93 7.81 -13.48 5.58
CA GLN A 93 6.68 -14.43 5.68
C GLN A 93 6.21 -14.89 4.30
N TYR A 94 6.17 -13.97 3.35
CA TYR A 94 5.92 -14.21 1.94
C TYR A 94 6.43 -13.04 1.10
N MET A 95 6.71 -13.32 -0.16
CA MET A 95 6.86 -12.30 -1.19
C MET A 95 6.37 -12.83 -2.53
N TYR A 96 5.76 -11.97 -3.34
CA TYR A 96 5.23 -12.33 -4.64
C TYR A 96 5.04 -11.08 -5.53
N LEU A 97 4.80 -11.30 -6.81
CA LEU A 97 4.44 -10.25 -7.76
C LEU A 97 2.96 -10.32 -8.08
N ASN A 98 2.29 -9.17 -8.04
CA ASN A 98 0.91 -8.96 -8.47
C ASN A 98 -0.16 -9.74 -7.65
N SER A 99 -0.01 -11.04 -7.46
CA SER A 99 -1.00 -11.93 -6.84
C SER A 99 -0.33 -12.95 -5.94
N SER A 100 -0.99 -13.33 -4.85
CA SER A 100 -0.55 -14.42 -3.97
C SER A 100 -0.48 -15.80 -4.64
N ASP A 101 -1.04 -15.93 -5.84
CA ASP A 101 -0.96 -17.16 -6.66
C ASP A 101 0.30 -17.18 -7.53
N PHE A 102 1.16 -16.16 -7.43
CA PHE A 102 2.42 -16.07 -8.17
C PHE A 102 3.38 -17.18 -7.75
N GLU A 103 3.97 -17.84 -8.74
CA GLU A 103 5.06 -18.80 -8.57
C GLU A 103 6.30 -18.33 -9.34
N ASP A 104 7.47 -18.74 -8.87
CA ASP A 104 8.75 -18.46 -9.53
C ASP A 104 8.73 -18.87 -11.01
N GLY A 105 9.03 -17.91 -11.89
CA GLY A 105 9.03 -18.10 -13.34
C GLY A 105 7.76 -17.67 -14.04
N ASP A 106 6.74 -17.29 -13.31
CA ASP A 106 5.49 -16.81 -13.86
C ASP A 106 5.66 -15.57 -14.74
N LYS A 107 4.67 -15.37 -15.61
CA LYS A 107 4.64 -14.21 -16.50
C LYS A 107 3.93 -13.04 -15.82
N VAL A 108 4.59 -11.90 -15.83
CA VAL A 108 4.06 -10.64 -15.32
C VAL A 108 4.08 -9.55 -16.39
N ASN A 109 3.32 -8.49 -16.16
CA ASN A 109 3.33 -7.28 -16.98
C ASN A 109 4.67 -6.53 -16.82
N GLU A 110 4.83 -5.47 -17.58
CA GLU A 110 6.05 -4.64 -17.61
C GLU A 110 6.29 -3.83 -16.34
N THR A 111 5.28 -3.59 -15.52
CA THR A 111 5.34 -2.86 -14.24
C THR A 111 4.67 -3.67 -13.13
N PRO A 112 5.25 -4.81 -12.72
CA PRO A 112 4.61 -5.64 -11.72
C PRO A 112 4.69 -5.02 -10.32
N LEU A 113 3.66 -5.26 -9.52
CA LEU A 113 3.63 -4.90 -8.11
C LEU A 113 4.37 -5.95 -7.28
N PHE A 114 5.44 -5.55 -6.63
CA PHE A 114 6.09 -6.35 -5.59
C PHE A 114 5.34 -6.21 -4.28
N ILE A 115 5.05 -7.35 -3.65
CA ILE A 115 4.39 -7.42 -2.34
C ILE A 115 5.19 -8.36 -1.46
N ALA A 116 5.49 -7.92 -0.24
CA ALA A 116 6.13 -8.75 0.77
C ALA A 116 5.51 -8.47 2.14
N ARG A 117 5.50 -9.47 3.00
CA ARG A 117 5.24 -9.34 4.43
C ARG A 117 6.48 -9.70 5.19
N VAL A 118 6.85 -8.82 6.12
CA VAL A 118 8.01 -9.00 6.99
C VAL A 118 7.60 -8.87 8.45
N GLU A 119 8.30 -9.60 9.30
CA GLU A 119 8.04 -9.63 10.73
C GLU A 119 9.34 -9.78 11.50
N ASP A 120 9.49 -9.01 12.59
CA ASP A 120 10.61 -9.12 13.51
C ASP A 120 10.22 -8.66 14.93
N PRO A 121 10.55 -9.44 15.97
CA PRO A 121 10.25 -9.06 17.37
C PRO A 121 10.96 -7.79 17.83
N SER A 122 12.11 -7.46 17.25
CA SER A 122 12.85 -6.22 17.53
C SER A 122 12.33 -5.03 16.74
N GLY A 123 11.52 -5.29 15.69
CA GLY A 123 10.94 -4.30 14.80
C GLY A 123 11.72 -4.13 13.50
N ILE A 124 11.04 -3.71 12.47
CA ILE A 124 11.63 -3.50 11.15
C ILE A 124 12.30 -2.13 11.08
N ASN A 125 13.53 -2.08 10.57
CA ASN A 125 14.22 -0.83 10.31
C ASN A 125 13.65 -0.13 9.07
N ILE A 126 12.81 0.86 9.30
CA ILE A 126 12.21 1.69 8.25
C ILE A 126 12.91 3.05 8.11
N SER A 127 13.85 3.33 9.00
CA SER A 127 14.54 4.64 9.07
C SER A 127 15.65 4.77 8.04
N GLY A 128 16.22 3.65 7.58
CA GLY A 128 17.45 3.64 6.79
C GLY A 128 18.65 4.22 7.55
N ILE A 129 18.57 4.32 8.89
CA ILE A 129 19.70 4.70 9.72
C ILE A 129 20.67 3.54 9.76
N GLY A 130 21.95 3.86 9.59
CA GLY A 130 22.99 2.87 9.37
C GLY A 130 23.38 2.81 7.89
N LEU A 131 24.68 2.75 7.64
CA LEU A 131 25.17 2.67 6.26
C LEU A 131 24.82 1.29 5.65
N GLY A 132 23.94 1.31 4.63
CA GLY A 132 23.51 0.10 3.94
C GLY A 132 22.41 -0.69 4.65
N HIS A 133 21.74 -0.11 5.65
CA HIS A 133 20.63 -0.74 6.37
C HIS A 133 19.25 -0.33 5.83
N ASP A 134 19.19 0.07 4.56
CA ASP A 134 17.92 0.30 3.87
C ASP A 134 17.23 -1.02 3.51
N MET A 135 15.91 -0.99 3.56
CA MET A 135 15.10 -2.02 2.93
C MET A 135 15.16 -1.82 1.41
N THR A 136 15.63 -2.82 0.67
CA THR A 136 15.89 -2.67 -0.77
C THR A 136 15.28 -3.77 -1.62
N VAL A 137 14.97 -3.39 -2.87
CA VAL A 137 14.64 -4.30 -3.96
C VAL A 137 15.69 -4.09 -5.05
N CYS A 138 16.43 -5.13 -5.40
CA CYS A 138 17.43 -5.13 -6.46
C CYS A 138 16.97 -6.02 -7.62
N ILE A 139 16.99 -5.50 -8.85
CA ILE A 139 16.58 -6.22 -10.06
C ILE A 139 17.84 -6.67 -10.80
N ASP A 140 17.86 -7.96 -11.21
CA ASP A 140 18.90 -8.59 -12.05
C ASP A 140 20.31 -8.49 -11.45
N ASP A 141 20.42 -8.41 -10.12
CA ASP A 141 21.67 -8.20 -9.39
C ASP A 141 22.47 -6.95 -9.89
N ASP A 142 21.77 -5.97 -10.50
CA ASP A 142 22.37 -4.73 -10.98
C ASP A 142 22.26 -3.63 -9.91
N PRO A 143 23.38 -3.15 -9.33
CA PRO A 143 23.36 -2.09 -8.33
C PRO A 143 22.76 -0.77 -8.80
N LYS A 144 22.60 -0.58 -10.12
CA LYS A 144 21.91 0.60 -10.68
C LYS A 144 20.40 0.44 -10.67
N GLN A 145 19.92 -0.77 -10.44
CA GLN A 145 18.50 -1.13 -10.31
C GLN A 145 18.19 -1.59 -8.89
N GLU A 146 18.87 -1.01 -7.92
CA GLU A 146 18.57 -1.16 -6.51
C GLU A 146 17.74 0.03 -6.02
N TYR A 147 16.60 -0.26 -5.43
CA TYR A 147 15.58 0.72 -5.03
C TYR A 147 15.34 0.61 -3.53
N VAL A 148 15.45 1.74 -2.83
CA VAL A 148 15.11 1.83 -1.41
C VAL A 148 13.60 1.87 -1.26
N VAL A 149 13.05 0.94 -0.46
CA VAL A 149 11.61 0.75 -0.31
C VAL A 149 11.09 0.97 1.12
N ASN A 150 11.88 1.61 2.00
CA ASN A 150 11.50 1.92 3.38
C ASN A 150 10.15 2.64 3.48
N SER A 151 9.92 3.63 2.61
CA SER A 151 8.69 4.44 2.59
C SER A 151 7.43 3.68 2.10
N TYR A 152 7.62 2.50 1.55
CA TYR A 152 6.53 1.64 1.06
C TYR A 152 6.11 0.59 2.09
N PHE A 153 6.73 0.60 3.27
CA PHE A 153 6.34 -0.25 4.39
C PHE A 153 5.05 0.27 5.03
N THR A 154 4.11 -0.62 5.24
CA THR A 154 2.83 -0.35 5.90
C THR A 154 2.66 -1.29 7.08
N PRO A 155 2.69 -0.78 8.33
CA PRO A 155 2.56 -1.62 9.51
C PRO A 155 1.18 -2.29 9.59
N VAL A 156 1.16 -3.52 10.10
CA VAL A 156 -0.07 -4.23 10.45
C VAL A 156 -0.67 -3.60 11.69
N ALA A 157 -1.98 -3.37 11.68
CA ALA A 157 -2.65 -2.74 12.81
C ALA A 157 -2.66 -3.68 14.04
N GLY A 158 -2.16 -3.17 15.18
CA GLY A 158 -2.10 -3.90 16.44
C GLY A 158 -0.97 -4.94 16.53
N GLU A 159 -0.06 -4.99 15.55
CA GLU A 159 1.08 -5.91 15.55
C GLU A 159 2.38 -5.09 15.49
N PHE A 160 3.16 -5.13 16.55
CA PHE A 160 4.49 -4.55 16.55
C PHE A 160 5.43 -5.41 15.71
N GLY A 161 6.33 -4.77 14.94
CA GLY A 161 7.35 -5.46 14.17
C GLY A 161 6.85 -6.17 12.91
N SER A 162 5.56 -6.07 12.57
CA SER A 162 4.97 -6.71 11.38
C SER A 162 4.45 -5.67 10.39
N GLY A 163 4.68 -5.90 9.11
CA GLY A 163 4.17 -5.00 8.07
C GLY A 163 4.27 -5.55 6.66
N ASP A 164 3.53 -4.91 5.76
CA ASP A 164 3.53 -5.18 4.34
C ASP A 164 4.33 -4.13 3.57
N VAL A 165 5.03 -4.56 2.55
CA VAL A 165 5.68 -3.70 1.56
C VAL A 165 4.91 -3.82 0.25
N TYR A 166 4.54 -2.67 -0.35
CA TYR A 166 3.89 -2.59 -1.65
C TYR A 166 4.72 -1.67 -2.53
N TYR A 167 5.45 -2.23 -3.47
CA TYR A 167 6.33 -1.46 -4.35
C TYR A 167 6.09 -1.79 -5.82
N GLU A 168 5.71 -0.79 -6.61
CA GLU A 168 5.64 -0.94 -8.06
C GLU A 168 7.04 -0.95 -8.64
N LEU A 169 7.40 -2.05 -9.32
CA LEU A 169 8.67 -2.12 -10.01
C LEU A 169 8.70 -1.14 -11.19
N PRO A 170 9.85 -0.58 -11.51
CA PRO A 170 10.00 0.24 -12.70
C PRO A 170 9.66 -0.58 -13.95
N THR A 171 9.41 0.10 -15.06
CA THR A 171 9.16 -0.57 -16.34
C THR A 171 10.34 -1.45 -16.74
N LEU A 172 10.10 -2.75 -16.83
CA LEU A 172 11.08 -3.77 -17.19
C LEU A 172 10.93 -4.18 -18.65
N SER A 173 12.04 -4.64 -19.26
CA SER A 173 12.05 -5.17 -20.62
C SER A 173 11.43 -6.56 -20.70
N ASP A 174 10.98 -6.98 -21.89
CA ASP A 174 10.60 -8.38 -22.13
C ASP A 174 11.77 -9.32 -21.82
N GLY A 175 11.52 -10.38 -21.07
CA GLY A 175 12.53 -11.37 -20.76
C GLY A 175 12.46 -11.91 -19.34
N LYS A 176 13.47 -12.67 -18.98
CA LYS A 176 13.63 -13.20 -17.62
C LYS A 176 14.32 -12.15 -16.75
N HIS A 177 13.81 -12.00 -15.55
CA HIS A 177 14.34 -11.12 -14.53
C HIS A 177 14.44 -11.85 -13.19
N SER A 178 15.33 -11.36 -12.33
CA SER A 178 15.42 -11.73 -10.92
C SER A 178 15.17 -10.53 -10.04
N LEU A 179 14.68 -10.76 -8.83
CA LEU A 179 14.49 -9.77 -7.79
C LEU A 179 15.09 -10.29 -6.50
N LEU A 180 15.95 -9.49 -5.87
CA LEU A 180 16.44 -9.70 -4.52
C LEU A 180 15.81 -8.66 -3.61
N PHE A 181 15.11 -9.11 -2.58
CA PHE A 181 14.57 -8.27 -1.52
C PHE A 181 15.44 -8.43 -0.27
N THR A 182 15.86 -7.31 0.32
CA THR A 182 16.63 -7.26 1.57
C THR A 182 15.93 -6.38 2.58
N VAL A 183 15.85 -6.84 3.83
CA VAL A 183 15.21 -6.13 4.93
C VAL A 183 16.08 -6.26 6.20
N TRP A 184 16.06 -5.21 7.02
CA TRP A 184 16.82 -5.09 8.26
C TRP A 184 15.88 -4.90 9.45
N ASP A 185 16.29 -5.41 10.61
CA ASP A 185 15.67 -5.12 11.89
C ASP A 185 16.26 -3.83 12.53
N THR A 186 15.75 -3.46 13.68
CA THR A 186 16.26 -2.30 14.43
C THR A 186 17.56 -2.56 15.18
N GLU A 187 18.01 -3.81 15.27
CA GLU A 187 19.26 -4.22 15.93
C GLU A 187 20.43 -4.34 14.94
N GLY A 188 20.15 -4.28 13.62
CA GLY A 188 21.16 -4.34 12.56
C GLY A 188 21.37 -5.72 11.97
N ASN A 189 20.43 -6.66 12.15
CA ASN A 189 20.43 -7.94 11.48
C ASN A 189 19.61 -7.86 10.20
N SER A 190 19.95 -8.66 9.18
CA SER A 190 19.27 -8.63 7.90
C SER A 190 18.83 -10.02 7.43
N SER A 191 17.79 -10.01 6.62
CA SER A 191 17.38 -11.16 5.82
C SER A 191 17.20 -10.75 4.36
N SER A 192 17.50 -11.70 3.46
CA SER A 192 17.30 -11.50 2.03
C SER A 192 16.65 -12.71 1.41
N GLN A 193 15.78 -12.48 0.44
CA GLN A 193 15.14 -13.53 -0.33
C GLN A 193 15.06 -13.12 -1.80
N SER A 194 15.27 -14.07 -2.72
CA SER A 194 15.19 -13.84 -4.15
C SER A 194 14.04 -14.59 -4.78
N MET A 195 13.55 -14.05 -5.90
CA MET A 195 12.61 -14.69 -6.81
C MET A 195 13.03 -14.44 -8.25
N TRP A 196 12.49 -15.21 -9.19
CA TRP A 196 12.66 -14.94 -10.61
C TRP A 196 11.32 -14.98 -11.35
N PHE A 197 11.21 -14.24 -12.44
CA PHE A 197 9.97 -14.07 -13.19
C PHE A 197 10.25 -13.79 -14.66
N THR A 198 9.20 -13.76 -15.47
CA THR A 198 9.30 -13.44 -16.89
C THR A 198 8.39 -12.26 -17.21
N VAL A 199 8.97 -11.14 -17.60
CA VAL A 199 8.21 -10.00 -18.11
C VAL A 199 7.73 -10.30 -19.53
N LYS A 200 6.46 -10.01 -19.79
CA LYS A 200 5.84 -10.16 -21.10
C LYS A 200 4.98 -8.95 -21.43
N ASN A 201 5.42 -8.15 -22.40
CA ASN A 201 4.65 -7.01 -22.90
C ASN A 201 3.37 -7.46 -23.60
N GLY A 202 2.30 -6.65 -23.45
CA GLY A 202 1.03 -6.89 -24.11
C GLY A 202 0.21 -8.02 -23.47
N LEU A 203 0.51 -8.42 -22.26
CA LEU A 203 -0.39 -9.27 -21.49
C LEU A 203 -1.74 -8.59 -21.30
N LYS A 204 -2.81 -9.38 -21.29
CA LYS A 204 -4.13 -8.87 -20.92
C LYS A 204 -4.10 -8.31 -19.50
N PRO A 205 -4.86 -7.24 -19.23
CA PRO A 205 -4.98 -6.75 -17.86
C PRO A 205 -5.56 -7.86 -16.97
N GLN A 206 -5.06 -7.96 -15.75
CA GLN A 206 -5.55 -8.91 -14.75
C GLN A 206 -6.37 -8.18 -13.68
N ILE A 207 -7.42 -8.83 -13.22
CA ILE A 207 -8.24 -8.37 -12.11
C ILE A 207 -8.00 -9.29 -10.92
N TYR A 208 -7.41 -8.72 -9.85
CA TYR A 208 -7.13 -9.47 -8.62
C TYR A 208 -8.36 -9.61 -7.74
N SER A 209 -9.10 -8.52 -7.57
CA SER A 209 -10.32 -8.54 -6.76
C SER A 209 -11.31 -7.46 -7.21
N LEU A 210 -12.59 -7.74 -6.99
CA LEU A 210 -13.69 -6.79 -7.10
C LEU A 210 -14.59 -6.99 -5.88
N TYR A 211 -14.78 -5.95 -5.08
CA TYR A 211 -15.52 -6.06 -3.82
C TYR A 211 -16.31 -4.78 -3.53
N PRO A 212 -17.46 -4.87 -2.85
CA PRO A 212 -18.16 -3.71 -2.34
C PRO A 212 -17.52 -3.22 -1.04
N GLU A 213 -17.56 -1.91 -0.79
CA GLU A 213 -17.14 -1.30 0.47
C GLU A 213 -17.84 -1.93 1.68
N LYS A 214 -19.14 -2.21 1.51
CA LYS A 214 -19.95 -2.91 2.52
C LYS A 214 -21.01 -3.80 1.86
N SER A 215 -21.37 -4.87 2.54
CA SER A 215 -22.51 -5.73 2.21
C SER A 215 -23.02 -6.35 3.52
N PRO A 216 -24.30 -6.19 3.89
CA PRO A 216 -25.41 -5.58 3.14
C PRO A 216 -25.30 -4.07 2.96
N VAL A 217 -25.95 -3.54 1.91
CA VAL A 217 -26.01 -2.11 1.59
C VAL A 217 -27.45 -1.62 1.56
N SER A 218 -27.70 -0.41 2.13
CA SER A 218 -29.06 0.16 2.22
C SER A 218 -29.23 1.48 1.47
N ASP A 219 -28.15 2.13 1.07
CA ASP A 219 -28.14 3.47 0.45
C ASP A 219 -27.40 3.48 -0.90
N VAL A 220 -26.08 3.63 -0.87
CA VAL A 220 -25.22 3.63 -2.06
C VAL A 220 -24.21 2.50 -1.91
N ALA A 221 -24.10 1.66 -2.92
CA ALA A 221 -23.05 0.66 -3.03
C ALA A 221 -21.84 1.25 -3.74
N ARG A 222 -20.66 1.21 -3.10
CA ARG A 222 -19.38 1.55 -3.70
C ARG A 222 -18.59 0.28 -3.92
N PHE A 223 -18.05 0.12 -5.13
CA PHE A 223 -17.26 -1.04 -5.50
C PHE A 223 -15.85 -0.60 -5.85
N TYR A 224 -14.88 -1.38 -5.40
CA TYR A 224 -13.47 -1.21 -5.70
C TYR A 224 -12.96 -2.42 -6.47
N LEU A 225 -12.10 -2.15 -7.44
CA LEU A 225 -11.49 -3.17 -8.29
C LEU A 225 -9.98 -3.02 -8.19
N ARG A 226 -9.29 -4.11 -7.82
CA ARG A 226 -7.82 -4.19 -7.84
C ARG A 226 -7.37 -4.89 -9.13
N HIS A 227 -6.33 -4.34 -9.74
CA HIS A 227 -5.85 -4.76 -11.06
C HIS A 227 -4.32 -4.63 -11.15
N ASP A 228 -3.74 -5.08 -12.26
CA ASP A 228 -2.30 -5.08 -12.55
C ASP A 228 -1.87 -3.95 -13.49
N ARG A 229 -2.63 -2.85 -13.59
CA ARG A 229 -2.34 -1.73 -14.50
C ARG A 229 -2.33 -0.41 -13.71
N PRO A 230 -1.26 -0.16 -12.92
CA PRO A 230 -1.14 1.07 -12.15
C PRO A 230 -1.02 2.27 -13.11
N ASP A 231 -1.53 3.41 -12.67
CA ASP A 231 -1.41 4.72 -13.32
C ASP A 231 -1.74 4.74 -14.83
N MET A 232 -2.61 3.80 -15.26
CA MET A 232 -3.02 3.71 -16.65
C MET A 232 -4.46 4.17 -16.87
N LEU A 233 -4.71 4.76 -18.05
CA LEU A 233 -6.07 5.06 -18.49
C LEU A 233 -6.83 3.74 -18.73
N MET A 234 -7.86 3.53 -17.93
CA MET A 234 -8.65 2.30 -17.93
C MET A 234 -10.11 2.60 -18.15
N THR A 235 -10.75 1.80 -18.98
CA THR A 235 -12.22 1.80 -19.12
C THR A 235 -12.79 0.60 -18.36
N ILE A 236 -13.69 0.88 -17.43
CA ILE A 236 -14.39 -0.13 -16.64
C ILE A 236 -15.87 -0.12 -17.03
N LYS A 237 -16.35 -1.23 -17.57
CA LYS A 237 -17.78 -1.49 -17.74
C LYS A 237 -18.27 -2.34 -16.58
N PHE A 238 -19.12 -1.76 -15.74
CA PHE A 238 -19.67 -2.42 -14.56
C PHE A 238 -21.16 -2.67 -14.74
N SER A 239 -21.62 -3.87 -14.39
CA SER A 239 -23.01 -4.30 -14.57
C SER A 239 -23.56 -4.97 -13.33
N ILE A 240 -24.81 -4.64 -13.00
CA ILE A 240 -25.61 -5.29 -11.95
C ILE A 240 -26.72 -6.11 -12.61
N PHE A 241 -26.90 -7.31 -12.10
CA PHE A 241 -27.90 -8.27 -12.58
C PHE A 241 -28.84 -8.65 -11.45
N ASP A 242 -30.09 -8.92 -11.79
CA ASP A 242 -31.00 -9.58 -10.87
C ASP A 242 -30.68 -11.10 -10.78
N TRP A 243 -31.38 -11.79 -9.90
CA TRP A 243 -31.15 -13.21 -9.67
C TRP A 243 -31.41 -14.09 -10.92
N SER A 244 -32.20 -13.60 -11.86
CA SER A 244 -32.44 -14.31 -13.13
C SER A 244 -31.31 -14.12 -14.16
N GLY A 245 -30.32 -13.29 -13.84
CA GLY A 245 -29.22 -12.95 -14.73
C GLY A 245 -29.53 -11.81 -15.71
N ARG A 246 -30.67 -11.12 -15.54
CA ARG A 246 -31.02 -9.97 -16.35
C ARG A 246 -30.27 -8.73 -15.85
N GLU A 247 -29.57 -8.02 -16.74
CA GLU A 247 -28.91 -6.76 -16.41
C GLU A 247 -29.94 -5.68 -16.09
N ILE A 248 -29.90 -5.19 -14.84
CA ILE A 248 -30.81 -4.16 -14.35
C ILE A 248 -30.19 -2.77 -14.32
N TRP A 249 -28.85 -2.70 -14.25
CA TRP A 249 -28.11 -1.45 -14.25
C TRP A 249 -26.70 -1.68 -14.79
N SER A 250 -26.13 -0.66 -15.43
CA SER A 250 -24.74 -0.68 -15.87
C SER A 250 -24.20 0.74 -16.01
N VAL A 251 -22.90 0.89 -15.84
CA VAL A 251 -22.13 2.11 -16.06
C VAL A 251 -20.85 1.77 -16.80
N GLU A 252 -20.37 2.70 -17.60
CA GLU A 252 -19.05 2.68 -18.19
C GLU A 252 -18.29 3.92 -17.71
N GLN A 253 -17.14 3.72 -17.10
CA GLN A 253 -16.29 4.75 -16.53
C GLN A 253 -14.89 4.63 -17.14
N THR A 254 -14.36 5.75 -17.63
CA THR A 254 -12.97 5.84 -18.11
C THR A 254 -12.23 6.84 -17.22
N ALA A 255 -11.20 6.38 -16.55
CA ALA A 255 -10.38 7.18 -15.65
C ALA A 255 -8.96 6.63 -15.56
N MET A 256 -8.02 7.44 -15.10
CA MET A 256 -6.73 6.94 -14.62
C MET A 256 -6.97 6.12 -13.35
N SER A 257 -6.33 4.96 -13.26
CA SER A 257 -6.30 4.20 -12.03
C SER A 257 -5.47 4.95 -10.97
N ASP A 258 -5.81 4.78 -9.71
CA ASP A 258 -4.99 5.22 -8.58
C ASP A 258 -4.15 4.03 -8.13
N MET A 259 -2.92 3.97 -8.62
CA MET A 259 -2.06 2.81 -8.47
C MET A 259 -2.79 1.53 -8.96
N TRP A 260 -2.98 0.53 -8.10
CA TRP A 260 -3.63 -0.77 -8.42
C TRP A 260 -5.13 -0.79 -8.08
N LEU A 261 -5.70 0.34 -7.72
CA LEU A 261 -7.10 0.46 -7.34
C LEU A 261 -7.84 1.35 -8.34
N SER A 262 -9.00 0.90 -8.81
CA SER A 262 -9.88 1.76 -9.59
C SER A 262 -10.48 2.87 -8.73
N LEU A 263 -10.88 3.98 -9.36
CA LEU A 263 -11.82 4.88 -8.72
C LEU A 263 -13.10 4.13 -8.34
N PRO A 264 -13.77 4.50 -7.23
CA PRO A 264 -14.96 3.80 -6.80
C PRO A 264 -16.07 3.87 -7.85
N ILE A 265 -16.74 2.76 -8.05
CA ILE A 265 -17.91 2.64 -8.90
C ILE A 265 -19.14 2.73 -8.00
N GLU A 266 -19.97 3.74 -8.17
CA GLU A 266 -21.13 3.98 -7.33
C GLU A 266 -22.43 3.48 -7.99
N TRP A 267 -23.23 2.75 -7.23
CA TRP A 267 -24.57 2.33 -7.60
C TRP A 267 -25.57 2.76 -6.54
N ASN A 268 -26.52 3.62 -6.92
CA ASN A 268 -27.56 4.17 -6.05
C ASN A 268 -28.71 3.19 -5.77
N LEU A 269 -28.51 1.90 -5.94
CA LEU A 269 -29.51 0.86 -5.76
C LEU A 269 -30.76 1.06 -6.62
N THR A 270 -30.58 1.54 -7.86
CA THR A 270 -31.66 1.78 -8.82
C THR A 270 -31.52 0.91 -10.07
N ASP A 271 -32.63 0.63 -10.73
CA ASP A 271 -32.66 0.02 -12.07
C ASP A 271 -32.39 1.05 -13.18
N LYS A 272 -32.35 0.62 -14.44
CA LYS A 272 -32.17 1.51 -15.63
C LYS A 272 -33.25 2.57 -15.77
N ALA A 273 -34.39 2.40 -15.14
CA ALA A 273 -35.48 3.39 -15.12
C ALA A 273 -35.40 4.33 -13.91
N GLY A 274 -34.34 4.27 -13.11
CA GLY A 274 -34.16 5.08 -11.91
C GLY A 274 -34.99 4.65 -10.70
N ARG A 275 -35.72 3.52 -10.78
CA ARG A 275 -36.52 3.02 -9.68
C ARG A 275 -35.66 2.22 -8.72
N ARG A 276 -35.87 2.44 -7.41
CA ARG A 276 -35.17 1.66 -6.40
C ARG A 276 -35.45 0.17 -6.57
N VAL A 277 -34.38 -0.63 -6.49
CA VAL A 277 -34.48 -2.09 -6.53
C VAL A 277 -35.02 -2.66 -5.21
N GLN A 278 -35.64 -3.82 -5.25
CA GLN A 278 -36.12 -4.51 -4.06
C GLN A 278 -34.95 -5.02 -3.19
N ASN A 279 -35.24 -5.21 -1.90
CA ASN A 279 -34.30 -5.85 -1.01
C ASN A 279 -34.04 -7.28 -1.46
N GLY A 280 -32.79 -7.71 -1.42
CA GLY A 280 -32.41 -9.05 -1.86
C GLY A 280 -31.00 -9.15 -2.36
N ILE A 281 -30.69 -10.26 -3.00
CA ILE A 281 -29.36 -10.56 -3.56
C ILE A 281 -29.33 -10.15 -5.03
N TYR A 282 -28.28 -9.41 -5.39
CA TYR A 282 -27.96 -9.03 -6.76
C TYR A 282 -26.59 -9.58 -7.14
N LEU A 283 -26.39 -9.77 -8.43
CA LEU A 283 -25.10 -10.19 -8.98
C LEU A 283 -24.41 -8.97 -9.61
N TYR A 284 -23.10 -8.91 -9.54
CA TYR A 284 -22.32 -7.86 -10.19
C TYR A 284 -21.09 -8.41 -10.89
N ARG A 285 -20.67 -7.69 -11.94
CA ARG A 285 -19.50 -8.02 -12.74
C ARG A 285 -18.88 -6.75 -13.32
N ALA A 286 -17.55 -6.72 -13.42
CA ALA A 286 -16.81 -5.70 -14.14
C ALA A 286 -16.05 -6.30 -15.33
N ILE A 287 -15.86 -5.48 -16.36
CA ILE A 287 -14.91 -5.73 -17.46
C ILE A 287 -13.98 -4.52 -17.47
N ILE A 288 -12.69 -4.75 -17.40
CA ILE A 288 -11.69 -3.70 -17.60
C ILE A 288 -11.12 -3.77 -19.02
N SER A 289 -10.82 -2.62 -19.57
CA SER A 289 -10.18 -2.50 -20.89
C SER A 289 -9.05 -1.48 -20.80
N VAL A 290 -7.86 -1.89 -21.23
CA VAL A 290 -6.65 -1.09 -21.27
C VAL A 290 -5.96 -1.34 -22.60
N ASN A 291 -5.63 -0.28 -23.35
CA ASN A 291 -4.90 -0.37 -24.64
C ASN A 291 -5.49 -1.40 -25.63
N GLY A 292 -6.84 -1.53 -25.66
CA GLY A 292 -7.52 -2.45 -26.57
C GLY A 292 -7.59 -3.91 -26.10
N SER A 293 -6.98 -4.24 -24.97
CA SER A 293 -7.12 -5.54 -24.31
C SER A 293 -8.15 -5.46 -23.18
N SER A 294 -8.89 -6.52 -22.95
CA SER A 294 -9.92 -6.56 -21.90
C SER A 294 -9.90 -7.87 -21.10
N GLU A 295 -10.30 -7.75 -19.83
CA GLU A 295 -10.51 -8.87 -18.92
C GLU A 295 -11.81 -8.66 -18.15
N ALA A 296 -12.48 -9.76 -17.79
CA ALA A 296 -13.73 -9.75 -17.04
C ALA A 296 -13.58 -10.43 -15.69
N THR A 297 -14.21 -9.85 -14.64
CA THR A 297 -14.28 -10.49 -13.32
C THR A 297 -15.21 -11.72 -13.36
N LYS A 298 -15.04 -12.60 -12.39
CA LYS A 298 -16.08 -13.56 -12.01
C LYS A 298 -17.28 -12.80 -11.46
N THR A 299 -18.50 -13.30 -11.74
CA THR A 299 -19.73 -12.75 -11.18
C THR A 299 -19.76 -12.99 -9.67
N GLN A 300 -20.04 -11.93 -8.90
CA GLN A 300 -20.12 -11.95 -7.45
C GLN A 300 -21.50 -11.47 -6.96
N LYS A 301 -21.72 -11.53 -5.64
CA LYS A 301 -23.01 -11.21 -5.01
C LYS A 301 -22.92 -10.02 -4.08
N ILE A 302 -23.95 -9.20 -4.09
CA ILE A 302 -24.16 -8.13 -3.09
C ILE A 302 -25.58 -8.27 -2.52
N MET A 303 -25.73 -8.00 -1.24
CA MET A 303 -27.03 -7.97 -0.56
C MET A 303 -27.49 -6.53 -0.41
N VAL A 304 -28.71 -6.24 -0.90
CA VAL A 304 -29.41 -4.99 -0.68
C VAL A 304 -30.35 -5.15 0.51
N ALA A 305 -30.16 -4.34 1.55
CA ALA A 305 -30.96 -4.33 2.77
C ALA A 305 -32.05 -3.24 2.73
N PRO A 306 -33.06 -3.30 3.61
CA PRO A 306 -33.98 -2.20 3.84
C PRO A 306 -33.23 -0.92 4.25
N GLN A 307 -33.82 0.22 3.90
CA GLN A 307 -33.41 1.53 4.45
C GLN A 307 -33.78 1.64 5.91
#